data_7227bc2cd140baece8d826c3ba069c18
#
_entry.id   7227bc2cd140baece8d826c3ba069c18
#
_cell.length_a   1.000
_cell.length_b   1.000
_cell.length_c   1.000
_cell.angle_alpha   90.00
_cell.angle_beta   90.00
_cell.angle_gamma   90.00
#
_symmetry.space_group_name_H-M   'P 1'
#
loop_
_entity.id
_entity.type
_entity.pdbx_description
1 polymer ?
#
loop_
_entity_poly.entity_id
_entity_poly.type
_entity_poly.pdbx_seq_one_letter_code
_entity_poly.pdbx_strand_id
1 'polypeptide(L)'
;HSFPTRRSSDLEETEPMYHIEGCPIHEEPLHLIPRSLREEFQKIYGIRIEGDLCPVCRYKLKEEYGNDYTAMPITESSFSVRGRRGVGVVPPMDANSQDVTILIGSEDISKLDMYAEDDPRVLSLNGAFNVGNRGIVEFVEVFKNEIEFLHTMITATQEKAVPSPGKGPMIYFDGVILAHCNEAEWNKFKSENTNEAILDRIVRVNVPYSLEVSQEVKIYEKLLGLSDFNGHVAPHTLEVASMFAVLSRLHPSNKVDALTKMKLYDGQDVIERGTVKKIDINDLRDEARDEGMTGISTRFIMKAVDAALSDSEKNMVTPISIRDALIKQVKDQIVVEDDRNRYLDFLGKTLHDEYLNILEKEITKAFVSAYDEQAEALFNNYLDHAEAYVNMATVKDSVTNEEIAPDENFMESIEQQIGITGTSKENFRVDITAFMFSKLRRGEKVDWQSYAPLKEAIETKLTSSVKQISRIITKSKSRDKKQQGKYNEMVQTLIDEYGYNEESAEEVIKFAANNLWRDS
;
A
#
# COMPACT_ATOMS: atom_id res chain seq x y z
N HIS A 1 0.27 1.50 -12.72
CA HIS A 1 1.10 0.42 -12.24
C HIS A 1 2.44 1.00 -11.81
N SER A 2 2.50 1.56 -10.60
CA SER A 2 3.77 1.63 -9.93
C SER A 2 3.99 0.24 -9.37
N PHE A 3 4.70 -0.60 -10.10
CA PHE A 3 5.44 -1.65 -9.43
C PHE A 3 6.09 -1.02 -8.19
N PRO A 4 6.21 -1.77 -7.07
CA PRO A 4 7.39 -1.65 -6.30
C PRO A 4 8.51 -2.15 -7.23
N THR A 5 8.84 -1.38 -8.24
CA THR A 5 10.11 -1.52 -8.88
C THR A 5 11.06 -1.39 -7.70
N ARG A 6 11.70 -2.51 -7.32
CA ARG A 6 13.08 -2.35 -6.90
C ARG A 6 13.61 -1.43 -7.97
N ARG A 7 13.75 -0.16 -7.63
CA ARG A 7 14.30 0.81 -8.57
C ARG A 7 15.60 0.19 -9.01
N SER A 8 15.94 0.34 -10.27
CA SER A 8 17.32 0.07 -10.72
C SER A 8 18.37 0.64 -9.76
N SER A 9 18.02 1.65 -8.95
CA SER A 9 18.80 2.12 -7.81
C SER A 9 19.06 1.08 -6.71
N ASP A 10 18.19 0.10 -6.51
CA ASP A 10 18.39 -0.95 -5.51
C ASP A 10 19.46 -1.96 -5.97
N LEU A 11 19.76 -2.00 -7.27
CA LEU A 11 20.86 -2.77 -7.86
C LEU A 11 22.19 -2.02 -7.80
N GLU A 12 22.17 -0.69 -7.61
CA GLU A 12 23.38 0.14 -7.59
C GLU A 12 24.24 -0.08 -6.33
N GLU A 13 23.69 -0.67 -5.28
CA GLU A 13 24.37 -0.89 -3.99
C GLU A 13 24.86 -2.33 -3.80
N THR A 14 24.67 -3.21 -4.79
CA THR A 14 25.05 -4.61 -4.67
C THR A 14 26.43 -4.92 -5.24
N GLU A 15 26.88 -6.12 -5.06
CA GLU A 15 28.21 -6.69 -5.29
C GLU A 15 29.02 -6.11 -6.48
N PRO A 16 30.34 -5.99 -6.34
CA PRO A 16 31.21 -5.47 -7.39
C PRO A 16 31.18 -6.33 -8.64
N MET A 17 31.13 -5.68 -9.80
CA MET A 17 31.23 -6.31 -11.11
C MET A 17 32.64 -6.09 -11.68
N TYR A 18 33.37 -7.18 -11.93
CA TYR A 18 34.67 -7.11 -12.61
C TYR A 18 34.48 -7.20 -14.11
N HIS A 19 35.11 -6.31 -14.86
CA HIS A 19 35.05 -6.31 -16.32
C HIS A 19 36.39 -5.87 -16.94
N ILE A 20 36.55 -6.13 -18.24
CA ILE A 20 37.72 -5.68 -19.00
C ILE A 20 37.73 -4.15 -19.05
N GLU A 21 38.85 -3.52 -18.70
CA GLU A 21 38.96 -2.07 -18.64
C GLU A 21 38.71 -1.40 -20.00
N GLY A 22 37.82 -0.38 -19.98
CA GLY A 22 37.43 0.33 -21.19
C GLY A 22 36.60 -0.49 -22.19
N CYS A 23 36.07 -1.63 -21.78
CA CYS A 23 35.11 -2.37 -22.60
C CYS A 23 33.75 -1.65 -22.63
N PRO A 24 33.18 -1.38 -23.82
CA PRO A 24 31.92 -0.65 -23.92
C PRO A 24 30.69 -1.46 -23.46
N ILE A 25 30.81 -2.80 -23.37
CA ILE A 25 29.72 -3.71 -22.96
C ILE A 25 29.99 -4.36 -21.60
N HIS A 26 30.98 -3.87 -20.83
CA HIS A 26 31.35 -4.38 -19.50
C HIS A 26 31.54 -5.91 -19.48
N GLU A 27 32.31 -6.40 -20.46
CA GLU A 27 32.47 -7.80 -20.76
C GLU A 27 33.13 -8.59 -19.63
N GLU A 28 32.74 -9.86 -19.51
CA GLU A 28 33.28 -10.82 -18.55
C GLU A 28 34.80 -11.05 -18.79
N PRO A 29 35.66 -10.82 -17.78
CA PRO A 29 37.09 -11.03 -17.91
C PRO A 29 37.51 -12.43 -18.32
N LEU A 30 36.71 -13.46 -17.99
CA LEU A 30 36.98 -14.83 -18.36
C LEU A 30 36.96 -15.06 -19.88
N HIS A 31 36.35 -14.17 -20.67
CA HIS A 31 36.40 -14.24 -22.14
C HIS A 31 37.81 -14.03 -22.69
N LEU A 32 38.72 -13.44 -21.90
CA LEU A 32 40.14 -13.34 -22.27
C LEU A 32 40.83 -14.70 -22.36
N ILE A 33 40.34 -15.71 -21.65
CA ILE A 33 40.94 -17.07 -21.68
C ILE A 33 40.76 -17.70 -23.08
N PRO A 34 41.87 -18.06 -23.76
CA PRO A 34 41.83 -18.68 -25.08
C PRO A 34 40.95 -19.93 -25.09
N ARG A 35 40.24 -20.15 -26.21
CA ARG A 35 39.34 -21.32 -26.35
C ARG A 35 40.04 -22.65 -26.07
N SER A 36 41.32 -22.77 -26.46
CA SER A 36 42.15 -23.96 -26.22
C SER A 36 42.38 -24.29 -24.74
N LEU A 37 42.27 -23.31 -23.85
CA LEU A 37 42.51 -23.48 -22.41
C LEU A 37 41.21 -23.62 -21.60
N ARG A 38 40.04 -23.37 -22.21
CA ARG A 38 38.76 -23.33 -21.50
C ARG A 38 38.31 -24.69 -20.96
N GLU A 39 38.62 -25.79 -21.64
CA GLU A 39 38.30 -27.13 -21.13
C GLU A 39 39.12 -27.47 -19.88
N GLU A 40 40.40 -27.11 -19.87
CA GLU A 40 41.26 -27.30 -18.71
C GLU A 40 40.84 -26.42 -17.56
N PHE A 41 40.52 -25.16 -17.83
CA PHE A 41 39.97 -24.22 -16.85
C PHE A 41 38.68 -24.76 -16.22
N GLN A 42 37.76 -25.28 -17.02
CA GLN A 42 36.52 -25.89 -16.54
C GLN A 42 36.78 -27.13 -15.65
N LYS A 43 37.77 -27.96 -16.00
CA LYS A 43 38.14 -29.13 -15.15
C LYS A 43 38.72 -28.73 -13.82
N ILE A 44 39.49 -27.65 -13.77
CA ILE A 44 40.16 -27.17 -12.54
C ILE A 44 39.20 -26.40 -11.64
N TYR A 45 38.41 -25.48 -12.20
CA TYR A 45 37.60 -24.51 -11.43
C TYR A 45 36.10 -24.82 -11.43
N GLY A 46 35.63 -25.77 -12.24
CA GLY A 46 34.22 -26.12 -12.38
C GLY A 46 33.36 -25.05 -13.10
N ILE A 47 34.00 -24.03 -13.69
CA ILE A 47 33.33 -22.91 -14.36
C ILE A 47 33.42 -23.08 -15.85
N ARG A 48 32.27 -23.14 -16.54
CA ARG A 48 32.15 -23.15 -17.99
C ARG A 48 32.14 -21.70 -18.50
N ILE A 49 33.06 -21.38 -19.41
CA ILE A 49 33.13 -20.09 -20.07
C ILE A 49 32.31 -20.13 -21.35
N GLU A 50 31.22 -19.35 -21.37
CA GLU A 50 30.37 -19.17 -22.55
C GLU A 50 30.68 -17.82 -23.20
N GLY A 51 30.46 -17.70 -24.50
CA GLY A 51 30.73 -16.44 -25.22
C GLY A 51 32.19 -16.22 -25.61
N ASP A 52 32.44 -15.12 -26.27
CA ASP A 52 33.76 -14.70 -26.77
C ASP A 52 33.91 -13.17 -26.59
N LEU A 53 35.15 -12.71 -26.74
CA LEU A 53 35.47 -11.28 -26.71
C LEU A 53 34.64 -10.49 -27.73
N CYS A 54 34.12 -9.36 -27.31
CA CYS A 54 33.47 -8.41 -28.20
C CYS A 54 34.47 -7.86 -29.26
N PRO A 55 33.97 -7.31 -30.36
CA PRO A 55 34.87 -6.82 -31.43
C PRO A 55 35.91 -5.82 -30.93
N VAL A 56 35.51 -4.91 -30.01
CA VAL A 56 36.39 -3.87 -29.45
C VAL A 56 37.50 -4.48 -28.58
N CYS A 57 37.14 -5.38 -27.66
CA CYS A 57 38.13 -6.05 -26.81
C CYS A 57 39.06 -6.99 -27.59
N ARG A 58 38.52 -7.67 -28.60
CA ARG A 58 39.33 -8.50 -29.49
C ARG A 58 40.35 -7.67 -30.29
N TYR A 59 39.93 -6.50 -30.76
CA TYR A 59 40.83 -5.56 -31.44
C TYR A 59 41.92 -5.07 -30.49
N LYS A 60 41.56 -4.62 -29.29
CA LYS A 60 42.54 -4.16 -28.26
C LYS A 60 43.54 -5.28 -27.92
N LEU A 61 43.05 -6.47 -27.63
CA LEU A 61 43.92 -7.61 -27.29
C LEU A 61 44.97 -7.89 -28.37
N LYS A 62 44.57 -7.81 -29.65
CA LYS A 62 45.46 -8.05 -30.77
C LYS A 62 46.44 -6.91 -31.00
N GLU A 63 45.97 -5.65 -31.08
CA GLU A 63 46.76 -4.52 -31.55
C GLU A 63 47.54 -3.84 -30.41
N GLU A 64 46.96 -3.80 -29.19
CA GLU A 64 47.58 -3.10 -28.04
C GLU A 64 48.39 -4.04 -27.15
N TYR A 65 47.93 -5.30 -27.02
CA TYR A 65 48.51 -6.29 -26.08
C TYR A 65 49.18 -7.47 -26.79
N GLY A 66 49.29 -7.48 -28.15
CA GLY A 66 50.01 -8.49 -28.89
C GLY A 66 49.49 -9.92 -28.68
N ASN A 67 48.18 -10.08 -28.36
CA ASN A 67 47.50 -11.32 -27.95
C ASN A 67 47.91 -11.85 -26.56
N ASP A 68 48.59 -11.06 -25.74
CA ASP A 68 48.83 -11.45 -24.34
C ASP A 68 47.59 -11.12 -23.49
N TYR A 69 46.75 -12.12 -23.29
CA TYR A 69 45.53 -12.01 -22.52
C TYR A 69 45.80 -11.76 -21.01
N THR A 70 47.00 -12.01 -20.52
CA THR A 70 47.36 -11.80 -19.11
C THR A 70 47.75 -10.35 -18.83
N ALA A 71 48.10 -9.59 -19.84
CA ALA A 71 48.47 -8.19 -19.77
C ALA A 71 47.25 -7.24 -19.84
N MET A 72 46.10 -7.73 -20.25
CA MET A 72 44.88 -6.88 -20.39
C MET A 72 44.26 -6.52 -19.05
N PRO A 73 44.10 -5.23 -18.73
CA PRO A 73 43.67 -4.80 -17.41
C PRO A 73 42.18 -5.10 -17.16
N ILE A 74 41.89 -5.42 -15.91
CA ILE A 74 40.54 -5.66 -15.39
C ILE A 74 40.23 -4.57 -14.38
N THR A 75 39.04 -4.03 -14.42
CA THR A 75 38.55 -3.02 -13.47
C THR A 75 37.32 -3.51 -12.73
N GLU A 76 37.14 -2.96 -11.53
CA GLU A 76 35.95 -3.17 -10.70
C GLU A 76 34.98 -1.99 -10.87
N SER A 77 33.70 -2.30 -10.97
CA SER A 77 32.63 -1.30 -11.02
C SER A 77 31.36 -1.85 -10.40
N SER A 78 30.39 -0.98 -10.14
CA SER A 78 29.04 -1.36 -9.73
C SER A 78 28.03 -1.14 -10.85
N PHE A 79 26.86 -1.76 -10.74
CA PHE A 79 25.73 -1.42 -11.60
C PHE A 79 25.35 0.04 -11.45
N SER A 80 25.02 0.70 -12.55
CA SER A 80 24.64 2.11 -12.53
C SER A 80 23.77 2.47 -13.72
N VAL A 81 22.54 2.92 -13.45
CA VAL A 81 21.63 3.45 -14.48
C VAL A 81 22.21 4.70 -15.10
N ARG A 82 22.69 5.64 -14.27
CA ARG A 82 23.32 6.89 -14.73
C ARG A 82 24.64 6.64 -15.46
N GLY A 83 25.43 5.71 -14.95
CA GLY A 83 26.68 5.28 -15.56
C GLY A 83 26.50 4.33 -16.75
N ARG A 84 25.27 3.96 -17.09
CA ARG A 84 24.93 3.03 -18.20
C ARG A 84 25.71 1.73 -18.12
N ARG A 85 25.69 1.07 -16.97
CA ARG A 85 26.37 -0.20 -16.71
C ARG A 85 25.42 -1.22 -16.10
N GLY A 86 25.22 -2.34 -16.77
CA GLY A 86 24.43 -3.47 -16.30
C GLY A 86 22.93 -3.24 -16.23
N VAL A 87 22.43 -2.03 -16.53
CA VAL A 87 20.99 -1.73 -16.58
C VAL A 87 20.68 -0.96 -17.86
N GLY A 88 20.14 -1.66 -18.84
CA GLY A 88 19.65 -1.10 -20.10
C GLY A 88 18.15 -0.88 -20.02
N VAL A 89 17.67 0.29 -20.42
CA VAL A 89 16.23 0.62 -20.43
C VAL A 89 15.81 0.96 -21.85
N VAL A 90 14.77 0.29 -22.33
CA VAL A 90 14.13 0.55 -23.63
C VAL A 90 12.78 1.20 -23.36
N PRO A 91 12.65 2.55 -23.56
CA PRO A 91 11.38 3.24 -23.39
C PRO A 91 10.40 2.87 -24.50
N PRO A 92 9.09 3.09 -24.30
CA PRO A 92 8.13 2.96 -25.38
C PRO A 92 8.39 4.01 -26.45
N MET A 93 8.33 3.59 -27.72
CA MET A 93 8.57 4.47 -28.87
C MET A 93 7.41 4.45 -29.84
N ASP A 94 7.25 5.53 -30.57
CA ASP A 94 6.29 5.56 -31.68
C ASP A 94 6.73 4.60 -32.80
N ALA A 95 5.78 3.87 -33.37
CA ALA A 95 6.04 2.90 -34.45
C ALA A 95 6.86 3.49 -35.61
N ASN A 96 6.66 4.78 -35.92
CA ASN A 96 7.37 5.48 -36.99
C ASN A 96 8.81 5.89 -36.65
N SER A 97 9.24 5.74 -35.38
CA SER A 97 10.55 6.19 -34.87
C SER A 97 11.36 5.03 -34.29
N GLN A 98 10.98 3.78 -34.54
CA GLN A 98 11.66 2.62 -34.01
C GLN A 98 12.96 2.36 -34.78
N ASP A 99 14.07 2.67 -34.12
CA ASP A 99 15.42 2.43 -34.64
C ASP A 99 16.09 1.33 -33.81
N VAL A 100 16.47 0.24 -34.46
CA VAL A 100 17.18 -0.89 -33.86
C VAL A 100 18.48 -0.45 -33.18
N THR A 101 19.05 0.69 -33.58
CA THR A 101 20.24 1.25 -32.95
C THR A 101 20.09 1.51 -31.46
N ILE A 102 18.87 1.77 -30.98
CA ILE A 102 18.57 1.90 -29.54
C ILE A 102 18.84 0.60 -28.78
N LEU A 103 18.65 -0.54 -29.44
CA LEU A 103 18.89 -1.86 -28.85
C LEU A 103 20.35 -2.28 -28.91
N ILE A 104 20.99 -2.08 -30.06
CA ILE A 104 22.31 -2.65 -30.37
C ILE A 104 23.44 -1.61 -30.50
N GLY A 105 23.10 -0.33 -30.54
CA GLY A 105 24.06 0.75 -30.83
C GLY A 105 24.15 1.08 -32.32
N SER A 106 25.07 1.94 -32.67
CA SER A 106 25.23 2.49 -34.03
C SER A 106 26.69 2.51 -34.47
N GLU A 107 26.92 2.82 -35.72
CA GLU A 107 28.23 3.23 -36.21
C GLU A 107 28.49 4.72 -35.94
N ASP A 108 29.69 5.05 -35.54
CA ASP A 108 30.15 6.42 -35.38
C ASP A 108 30.54 7.01 -36.72
N ILE A 109 29.60 7.67 -37.36
CA ILE A 109 29.75 8.25 -38.71
C ILE A 109 30.99 9.16 -38.78
N SER A 110 31.35 9.84 -37.68
CA SER A 110 32.52 10.76 -37.65
C SER A 110 33.86 10.03 -37.85
N LYS A 111 33.88 8.73 -37.66
CA LYS A 111 35.09 7.90 -37.80
C LYS A 111 35.17 7.17 -39.14
N LEU A 112 34.11 7.18 -39.94
CA LEU A 112 34.10 6.54 -41.26
C LEU A 112 35.04 7.20 -42.27
N ASP A 113 35.40 8.43 -42.04
CA ASP A 113 36.43 9.12 -42.85
C ASP A 113 37.86 8.57 -42.63
N MET A 114 38.10 7.90 -41.50
CA MET A 114 39.43 7.42 -41.09
C MET A 114 39.53 5.88 -41.07
N TYR A 115 38.43 5.19 -40.89
CA TYR A 115 38.37 3.72 -40.70
C TYR A 115 37.34 3.11 -41.61
N ALA A 116 37.53 1.82 -41.98
CA ALA A 116 36.55 1.10 -42.72
C ALA A 116 35.30 0.78 -41.86
N GLU A 117 34.17 0.56 -42.50
CA GLU A 117 32.85 0.31 -41.87
C GLU A 117 32.84 -0.92 -40.92
N ASP A 118 33.70 -1.91 -41.20
CA ASP A 118 33.88 -3.14 -40.42
C ASP A 118 34.95 -3.00 -39.30
N ASP A 119 35.59 -1.84 -39.17
CA ASP A 119 36.60 -1.63 -38.16
C ASP A 119 35.95 -1.45 -36.75
N PRO A 120 36.35 -2.23 -35.73
CA PRO A 120 35.78 -2.13 -34.40
C PRO A 120 35.83 -0.76 -33.75
N ARG A 121 36.70 0.13 -34.20
CA ARG A 121 36.82 1.52 -33.69
C ARG A 121 35.66 2.42 -34.12
N VAL A 122 34.93 2.04 -35.16
CA VAL A 122 33.74 2.73 -35.66
C VAL A 122 32.50 2.35 -34.83
N LEU A 123 32.52 1.25 -34.11
CA LEU A 123 31.37 0.76 -33.37
C LEU A 123 31.10 1.59 -32.12
N SER A 124 29.89 2.10 -32.00
CA SER A 124 29.32 2.73 -30.80
C SER A 124 28.35 1.74 -30.14
N LEU A 125 28.89 0.89 -29.25
CA LEU A 125 28.12 -0.15 -28.55
C LEU A 125 27.38 0.42 -27.33
N ASN A 126 26.46 1.32 -27.57
CA ASN A 126 25.70 2.05 -26.56
C ASN A 126 24.21 1.69 -26.52
N GLY A 127 23.79 0.66 -27.22
CA GLY A 127 22.41 0.16 -27.22
C GLY A 127 22.04 -0.50 -25.89
N ALA A 128 20.74 -0.65 -25.66
CA ALA A 128 20.21 -1.18 -24.40
C ALA A 128 20.75 -2.58 -24.05
N PHE A 129 20.90 -3.48 -25.03
CA PHE A 129 21.49 -4.80 -24.80
C PHE A 129 22.97 -4.72 -24.43
N ASN A 130 23.71 -3.79 -25.04
CA ASN A 130 25.12 -3.60 -24.72
C ASN A 130 25.32 -3.03 -23.31
N VAL A 131 24.47 -2.06 -22.94
CA VAL A 131 24.46 -1.46 -21.60
C VAL A 131 24.00 -2.42 -20.53
N GLY A 132 22.95 -3.22 -20.83
CA GLY A 132 22.36 -4.20 -19.91
C GLY A 132 23.09 -5.55 -19.90
N ASN A 133 24.20 -5.69 -20.64
CA ASN A 133 24.98 -6.92 -20.63
C ASN A 133 25.48 -7.25 -19.22
N ARG A 134 25.41 -8.52 -18.84
CA ARG A 134 25.68 -9.07 -17.50
C ARG A 134 24.76 -8.54 -16.38
N GLY A 135 23.64 -7.94 -16.76
CA GLY A 135 22.66 -7.39 -15.83
C GLY A 135 21.24 -7.52 -16.34
N ILE A 136 20.54 -6.40 -16.49
CA ILE A 136 19.12 -6.36 -16.83
C ILE A 136 18.88 -5.45 -18.03
N VAL A 137 18.03 -5.92 -18.95
CA VAL A 137 17.44 -5.07 -20.00
C VAL A 137 15.94 -4.98 -19.75
N GLU A 138 15.45 -3.77 -19.46
CA GLU A 138 14.04 -3.48 -19.16
C GLU A 138 13.34 -2.90 -20.38
N PHE A 139 12.29 -3.55 -20.85
CA PHE A 139 11.41 -3.05 -21.90
C PHE A 139 10.14 -2.47 -21.28
N VAL A 140 9.98 -1.17 -21.40
CA VAL A 140 8.81 -0.43 -20.92
C VAL A 140 7.71 -0.50 -21.97
N GLU A 141 6.52 -1.00 -21.60
CA GLU A 141 5.36 -1.13 -22.51
C GLU A 141 5.71 -1.87 -23.82
N VAL A 142 6.30 -3.05 -23.67
CA VAL A 142 6.98 -3.80 -24.72
C VAL A 142 6.14 -4.03 -25.99
N PHE A 143 4.83 -4.24 -25.85
CA PHE A 143 3.95 -4.53 -27.00
C PHE A 143 3.42 -3.28 -27.74
N LYS A 144 3.90 -2.10 -27.37
CA LYS A 144 3.76 -0.90 -28.20
C LYS A 144 4.78 -0.84 -29.33
N ASN A 145 5.84 -1.65 -29.22
CA ASN A 145 6.86 -1.77 -30.27
C ASN A 145 6.38 -2.72 -31.37
N GLU A 146 6.88 -2.49 -32.58
CA GLU A 146 6.64 -3.39 -33.70
C GLU A 146 7.32 -4.74 -33.50
N ILE A 147 6.80 -5.79 -34.13
CA ILE A 147 7.26 -7.14 -33.95
C ILE A 147 8.71 -7.33 -34.43
N GLU A 148 9.11 -6.65 -35.49
CA GLU A 148 10.46 -6.65 -36.04
C GLU A 148 11.49 -6.18 -35.02
N PHE A 149 11.15 -5.16 -34.24
CA PHE A 149 11.97 -4.66 -33.15
C PHE A 149 12.14 -5.72 -32.04
N LEU A 150 11.09 -6.50 -31.77
CA LEU A 150 11.11 -7.55 -30.77
C LEU A 150 11.90 -8.80 -31.19
N HIS A 151 12.19 -8.98 -32.49
CA HIS A 151 13.00 -10.12 -32.97
C HIS A 151 14.41 -10.13 -32.37
N THR A 152 14.99 -8.98 -32.09
CA THR A 152 16.28 -8.87 -31.40
C THR A 152 16.25 -9.52 -30.02
N MET A 153 15.12 -9.44 -29.29
CA MET A 153 14.94 -10.13 -28.01
C MET A 153 14.98 -11.65 -28.17
N ILE A 154 14.40 -12.19 -29.26
CA ILE A 154 14.43 -13.62 -29.54
C ILE A 154 15.87 -14.10 -29.71
N THR A 155 16.64 -13.39 -30.54
CA THR A 155 18.05 -13.72 -30.79
C THR A 155 18.86 -13.63 -29.48
N ALA A 156 18.66 -12.59 -28.69
CA ALA A 156 19.33 -12.43 -27.42
C ALA A 156 19.02 -13.55 -26.41
N THR A 157 17.77 -14.03 -26.36
CA THR A 157 17.35 -15.08 -25.43
C THR A 157 17.73 -16.50 -25.91
N GLN A 158 17.65 -16.75 -27.21
CA GLN A 158 17.86 -18.09 -27.78
C GLN A 158 19.35 -18.36 -28.09
N GLU A 159 20.00 -17.43 -28.79
CA GLU A 159 21.38 -17.57 -29.22
C GLU A 159 22.39 -16.97 -28.22
N LYS A 160 21.90 -16.33 -27.15
CA LYS A 160 22.74 -15.54 -26.23
C LYS A 160 23.64 -14.58 -26.99
N ALA A 161 23.11 -13.94 -28.01
CA ALA A 161 23.86 -13.02 -28.85
C ALA A 161 22.95 -11.92 -29.41
N VAL A 162 23.51 -10.76 -29.63
CA VAL A 162 22.86 -9.63 -30.29
C VAL A 162 23.66 -9.22 -31.53
N PRO A 163 23.00 -8.69 -32.56
CA PRO A 163 23.71 -8.17 -33.72
C PRO A 163 24.64 -7.02 -33.32
N SER A 164 25.79 -6.94 -33.93
CA SER A 164 26.63 -5.74 -33.90
C SER A 164 26.04 -4.70 -34.85
N PRO A 165 26.22 -3.41 -34.58
CA PRO A 165 25.96 -2.37 -35.57
C PRO A 165 26.73 -2.63 -36.87
N GLY A 166 26.18 -2.26 -38.03
CA GLY A 166 26.78 -2.45 -39.32
C GLY A 166 26.99 -3.90 -39.71
N LYS A 167 28.16 -4.21 -40.26
CA LYS A 167 28.53 -5.57 -40.76
C LYS A 167 29.34 -6.38 -39.76
N GLY A 168 29.38 -5.97 -38.47
CA GLY A 168 30.18 -6.64 -37.45
C GLY A 168 29.64 -8.04 -37.07
N PRO A 169 30.44 -8.84 -36.34
CA PRO A 169 30.01 -10.14 -35.84
C PRO A 169 28.97 -10.00 -34.72
N MET A 170 28.24 -11.09 -34.48
CA MET A 170 27.34 -11.17 -33.31
C MET A 170 28.12 -10.97 -32.01
N ILE A 171 27.53 -10.24 -31.05
CA ILE A 171 28.09 -9.94 -29.73
C ILE A 171 27.41 -10.85 -28.74
N TYR A 172 28.18 -11.53 -27.89
CA TYR A 172 27.64 -12.35 -26.83
C TYR A 172 26.89 -11.47 -25.82
N PHE A 173 25.69 -11.90 -25.46
CA PHE A 173 24.84 -11.25 -24.48
C PHE A 173 24.52 -12.20 -23.33
N ASP A 174 24.81 -11.78 -22.13
CA ASP A 174 24.44 -12.47 -20.89
C ASP A 174 23.68 -11.50 -19.99
N GLY A 175 22.39 -11.73 -19.82
CA GLY A 175 21.56 -10.84 -19.05
C GLY A 175 20.11 -11.30 -18.93
N VAL A 176 19.38 -10.68 -18.02
CA VAL A 176 17.96 -10.91 -17.82
C VAL A 176 17.17 -9.85 -18.58
N ILE A 177 16.20 -10.30 -19.37
CA ILE A 177 15.28 -9.41 -20.06
C ILE A 177 13.98 -9.35 -19.25
N LEU A 178 13.64 -8.16 -18.77
CA LEU A 178 12.38 -7.84 -18.12
C LEU A 178 11.53 -7.00 -19.08
N ALA A 179 10.27 -7.38 -19.23
CA ALA A 179 9.35 -6.63 -20.07
C ALA A 179 8.03 -6.45 -19.32
N HIS A 180 7.43 -5.30 -19.43
CA HIS A 180 6.11 -5.07 -18.86
C HIS A 180 5.16 -4.43 -19.85
N CYS A 181 3.88 -4.71 -19.68
CA CYS A 181 2.79 -4.22 -20.50
C CYS A 181 1.50 -4.16 -19.67
N ASN A 182 0.48 -3.54 -20.20
CA ASN A 182 -0.85 -3.64 -19.64
C ASN A 182 -1.61 -4.87 -20.18
N GLU A 183 -2.70 -5.23 -19.51
CA GLU A 183 -3.51 -6.41 -19.85
C GLU A 183 -4.12 -6.32 -21.27
N ALA A 184 -4.55 -5.14 -21.68
CA ALA A 184 -5.16 -4.95 -23.01
C ALA A 184 -4.16 -5.19 -24.13
N GLU A 185 -2.93 -4.67 -24.00
CA GLU A 185 -1.84 -4.89 -24.96
C GLU A 185 -1.41 -6.36 -25.00
N TRP A 186 -1.32 -7.01 -23.83
CA TRP A 186 -1.04 -8.44 -23.75
C TRP A 186 -2.09 -9.26 -24.50
N ASN A 187 -3.38 -9.01 -24.26
CA ASN A 187 -4.45 -9.75 -24.89
C ASN A 187 -4.49 -9.51 -26.41
N LYS A 188 -4.23 -8.28 -26.85
CA LYS A 188 -4.06 -7.97 -28.27
C LYS A 188 -2.92 -8.75 -28.88
N PHE A 189 -1.72 -8.69 -28.28
CA PHE A 189 -0.52 -9.38 -28.75
C PHE A 189 -0.72 -10.90 -28.83
N LYS A 190 -1.36 -11.49 -27.82
CA LYS A 190 -1.67 -12.92 -27.76
C LYS A 190 -2.67 -13.37 -28.83
N SER A 191 -3.57 -12.50 -29.27
CA SER A 191 -4.60 -12.83 -30.28
C SER A 191 -4.04 -12.91 -31.70
N GLU A 192 -2.82 -12.44 -31.96
CA GLU A 192 -2.18 -12.42 -33.24
C GLU A 192 -1.31 -13.68 -33.43
N ASN A 193 -1.66 -14.52 -34.41
CA ASN A 193 -0.94 -15.79 -34.67
C ASN A 193 0.53 -15.61 -35.06
N THR A 194 0.90 -14.46 -35.60
CA THR A 194 2.28 -14.12 -35.96
C THR A 194 3.22 -14.06 -34.77
N ASN A 195 2.68 -13.90 -33.55
CA ASN A 195 3.44 -13.67 -32.33
C ASN A 195 3.79 -14.96 -31.56
N GLU A 196 3.39 -16.13 -32.06
CA GLU A 196 3.57 -17.43 -31.40
C GLU A 196 5.04 -17.69 -31.02
N ALA A 197 5.99 -17.37 -31.91
CA ALA A 197 7.42 -17.55 -31.66
C ALA A 197 7.94 -16.72 -30.46
N ILE A 198 7.36 -15.57 -30.20
CA ILE A 198 7.72 -14.71 -29.05
C ILE A 198 7.02 -15.24 -27.79
N LEU A 199 5.72 -15.58 -27.90
CA LEU A 199 4.91 -16.08 -26.79
C LEU A 199 5.50 -17.32 -26.13
N ASP A 200 6.04 -18.25 -26.92
CA ASP A 200 6.68 -19.47 -26.41
C ASP A 200 7.92 -19.22 -25.54
N ARG A 201 8.49 -18.04 -25.62
CA ARG A 201 9.72 -17.64 -24.90
C ARG A 201 9.46 -16.73 -23.70
N ILE A 202 8.23 -16.29 -23.54
CA ILE A 202 7.85 -15.37 -22.47
C ILE A 202 7.35 -16.15 -21.26
N VAL A 203 7.93 -15.86 -20.11
CA VAL A 203 7.38 -16.29 -18.83
C VAL A 203 6.50 -15.16 -18.30
N ARG A 204 5.18 -15.35 -18.37
CA ARG A 204 4.22 -14.36 -17.88
C ARG A 204 4.12 -14.40 -16.37
N VAL A 205 4.31 -13.24 -15.74
CA VAL A 205 4.05 -13.02 -14.32
C VAL A 205 2.93 -12.00 -14.19
N ASN A 206 1.82 -12.40 -13.58
CA ASN A 206 0.72 -11.49 -13.27
C ASN A 206 1.08 -10.67 -12.03
N VAL A 207 0.94 -9.35 -12.11
CA VAL A 207 1.19 -8.43 -11.00
C VAL A 207 -0.11 -7.71 -10.68
N PRO A 208 -0.90 -8.23 -9.73
CA PRO A 208 -2.15 -7.61 -9.33
C PRO A 208 -1.93 -6.33 -8.54
N TYR A 209 -2.96 -5.50 -8.45
CA TYR A 209 -3.04 -4.44 -7.46
C TYR A 209 -3.06 -5.03 -6.04
N SER A 210 -2.66 -4.22 -5.05
CA SER A 210 -2.80 -4.61 -3.65
C SER A 210 -4.28 -4.89 -3.31
N LEU A 211 -4.51 -5.95 -2.55
CA LEU A 211 -5.83 -6.32 -2.01
C LEU A 211 -5.91 -6.07 -0.49
N GLU A 212 -4.84 -5.55 0.09
CA GLU A 212 -4.73 -5.21 1.51
C GLU A 212 -4.86 -3.69 1.67
N VAL A 213 -5.85 -3.24 2.44
CA VAL A 213 -6.11 -1.82 2.70
C VAL A 213 -4.92 -1.16 3.36
N SER A 214 -4.35 -1.81 4.37
CA SER A 214 -3.18 -1.32 5.11
C SER A 214 -1.94 -1.09 4.22
N GLN A 215 -1.74 -1.91 3.19
CA GLN A 215 -0.62 -1.74 2.24
C GLN A 215 -0.94 -0.63 1.22
N GLU A 216 -2.19 -0.52 0.78
CA GLU A 216 -2.61 0.52 -0.15
C GLU A 216 -2.49 1.92 0.49
N VAL A 217 -2.82 2.06 1.78
CA VAL A 217 -2.59 3.30 2.56
C VAL A 217 -1.13 3.72 2.50
N LYS A 218 -0.19 2.80 2.76
CA LYS A 218 1.25 3.07 2.70
C LYS A 218 1.72 3.51 1.32
N ILE A 219 1.10 2.99 0.25
CA ILE A 219 1.39 3.43 -1.13
C ILE A 219 1.00 4.89 -1.30
N TYR A 220 -0.19 5.29 -0.83
CA TYR A 220 -0.65 6.68 -0.94
C TYR A 220 0.17 7.63 -0.07
N GLU A 221 0.49 7.25 1.16
CA GLU A 221 1.38 8.01 2.05
C GLU A 221 2.75 8.26 1.38
N LYS A 222 3.34 7.22 0.79
CA LYS A 222 4.60 7.34 0.05
C LYS A 222 4.49 8.28 -1.14
N LEU A 223 3.39 8.23 -1.89
CA LEU A 223 3.18 9.10 -3.06
C LEU A 223 2.99 10.56 -2.65
N LEU A 224 2.22 10.81 -1.58
CA LEU A 224 2.06 12.14 -1.02
C LEU A 224 3.37 12.69 -0.47
N GLY A 225 4.16 11.88 0.22
CA GLY A 225 5.49 12.28 0.72
C GLY A 225 6.54 12.55 -0.37
N LEU A 226 6.33 12.06 -1.59
CA LEU A 226 7.18 12.34 -2.76
C LEU A 226 6.70 13.54 -3.59
N SER A 227 5.51 14.05 -3.30
CA SER A 227 4.91 15.22 -3.96
C SER A 227 5.12 16.48 -3.14
N ASP A 228 4.92 17.65 -3.76
CA ASP A 228 4.90 18.95 -3.07
C ASP A 228 3.57 19.20 -2.33
N PHE A 229 2.94 18.12 -1.84
CA PHE A 229 1.68 18.19 -1.13
C PHE A 229 1.87 18.83 0.25
N ASN A 230 1.26 19.98 0.48
CA ASN A 230 1.36 20.77 1.72
C ASN A 230 0.02 20.89 2.46
N GLY A 231 -0.99 20.11 2.08
CA GLY A 231 -2.31 20.11 2.73
C GLY A 231 -2.36 19.21 3.96
N HIS A 232 -3.37 19.44 4.83
CA HIS A 232 -3.68 18.54 5.91
C HIS A 232 -4.49 17.34 5.37
N VAL A 233 -4.04 16.13 5.65
CA VAL A 233 -4.80 14.89 5.38
C VAL A 233 -5.43 14.45 6.70
N ALA A 234 -6.73 14.60 6.82
CA ALA A 234 -7.44 14.20 8.03
C ALA A 234 -7.38 12.68 8.24
N PRO A 235 -7.45 12.20 9.48
CA PRO A 235 -7.50 10.78 9.81
C PRO A 235 -8.54 10.03 8.98
N HIS A 236 -8.28 8.77 8.67
CA HIS A 236 -9.11 7.87 7.85
C HIS A 236 -9.32 8.29 6.37
N THR A 237 -8.78 9.43 5.93
CA THR A 237 -8.94 9.87 4.52
C THR A 237 -8.34 8.86 3.55
N LEU A 238 -7.07 8.50 3.76
CA LEU A 238 -6.39 7.51 2.91
C LEU A 238 -6.92 6.10 3.12
N GLU A 239 -7.40 5.79 4.31
CA GLU A 239 -8.04 4.51 4.62
C GLU A 239 -9.34 4.33 3.82
N VAL A 240 -10.24 5.30 3.83
CA VAL A 240 -11.49 5.28 3.04
C VAL A 240 -11.20 5.18 1.55
N ALA A 241 -10.22 5.95 1.05
CA ALA A 241 -9.79 5.87 -0.34
C ALA A 241 -9.21 4.49 -0.72
N SER A 242 -8.41 3.89 0.19
CA SER A 242 -7.84 2.56 0.02
C SER A 242 -8.90 1.46 0.05
N MET A 243 -9.86 1.56 0.97
CA MET A 243 -11.02 0.65 1.03
C MET A 243 -11.78 0.68 -0.31
N PHE A 244 -12.03 1.85 -0.88
CA PHE A 244 -12.69 1.97 -2.18
C PHE A 244 -11.86 1.30 -3.29
N ALA A 245 -10.56 1.57 -3.35
CA ALA A 245 -9.68 0.97 -4.33
C ALA A 245 -9.69 -0.56 -4.23
N VAL A 246 -9.56 -1.11 -3.03
CA VAL A 246 -9.57 -2.55 -2.79
C VAL A 246 -10.93 -3.16 -3.14
N LEU A 247 -12.05 -2.60 -2.66
CA LEU A 247 -13.40 -3.09 -2.99
C LEU A 247 -13.65 -3.14 -4.51
N SER A 248 -13.14 -2.17 -5.25
CA SER A 248 -13.27 -2.14 -6.72
C SER A 248 -12.53 -3.29 -7.42
N ARG A 249 -11.50 -3.85 -6.78
CA ARG A 249 -10.62 -4.91 -7.28
C ARG A 249 -11.09 -6.32 -6.89
N LEU A 250 -12.01 -6.41 -5.92
CA LEU A 250 -12.53 -7.67 -5.44
C LEU A 250 -13.62 -8.22 -6.36
N HIS A 251 -13.58 -9.53 -6.57
CA HIS A 251 -14.67 -10.27 -7.20
C HIS A 251 -15.73 -10.68 -6.17
N PRO A 252 -17.00 -10.78 -6.56
CA PRO A 252 -18.04 -11.32 -5.68
C PRO A 252 -17.69 -12.72 -5.18
N SER A 253 -18.00 -13.01 -3.92
CA SER A 253 -17.84 -14.34 -3.32
C SER A 253 -19.21 -14.86 -2.87
N ASN A 254 -19.39 -16.18 -2.94
CA ASN A 254 -20.59 -16.83 -2.41
C ASN A 254 -20.50 -17.08 -0.90
N LYS A 255 -19.32 -16.90 -0.29
CA LYS A 255 -19.06 -17.21 1.12
C LYS A 255 -19.22 -15.98 2.02
N VAL A 256 -18.87 -14.79 1.50
CA VAL A 256 -18.84 -13.53 2.24
C VAL A 256 -19.18 -12.34 1.34
N ASP A 257 -19.68 -11.28 1.95
CA ASP A 257 -19.86 -9.99 1.29
C ASP A 257 -18.50 -9.31 1.01
N ALA A 258 -18.51 -8.29 0.14
CA ALA A 258 -17.29 -7.61 -0.31
C ALA A 258 -16.53 -6.92 0.84
N LEU A 259 -17.23 -6.32 1.80
CA LEU A 259 -16.62 -5.63 2.95
C LEU A 259 -15.92 -6.63 3.87
N THR A 260 -16.58 -7.74 4.18
CA THR A 260 -15.99 -8.84 4.96
C THR A 260 -14.78 -9.43 4.27
N LYS A 261 -14.86 -9.66 2.94
CA LYS A 261 -13.73 -10.16 2.14
C LYS A 261 -12.53 -9.22 2.20
N MET A 262 -12.77 -7.92 2.06
CA MET A 262 -11.73 -6.88 2.16
C MET A 262 -11.04 -6.93 3.54
N LYS A 263 -11.82 -6.98 4.62
CA LYS A 263 -11.28 -7.05 5.99
C LYS A 263 -10.46 -8.31 6.24
N LEU A 264 -10.90 -9.46 5.73
CA LEU A 264 -10.15 -10.72 5.84
C LEU A 264 -8.82 -10.66 5.09
N TYR A 265 -8.80 -10.06 3.88
CA TYR A 265 -7.55 -9.88 3.12
C TYR A 265 -6.57 -8.93 3.81
N ASP A 266 -7.08 -7.95 4.55
CA ASP A 266 -6.27 -7.04 5.37
C ASP A 266 -5.84 -7.65 6.73
N GLY A 267 -6.15 -8.93 6.96
CA GLY A 267 -5.77 -9.65 8.19
C GLY A 267 -6.60 -9.28 9.42
N GLN A 268 -7.77 -8.66 9.23
CA GLN A 268 -8.66 -8.30 10.33
C GLN A 268 -9.55 -9.48 10.71
N ASP A 269 -9.72 -9.69 12.02
CA ASP A 269 -10.69 -10.64 12.54
C ASP A 269 -12.12 -10.11 12.34
N VAL A 270 -12.93 -10.87 11.63
CA VAL A 270 -14.35 -10.54 11.45
C VAL A 270 -15.19 -11.27 12.47
N ILE A 271 -15.81 -10.50 13.37
CA ILE A 271 -16.70 -11.00 14.42
C ILE A 271 -18.14 -10.90 13.93
N GLU A 272 -18.79 -12.04 13.78
CA GLU A 272 -20.21 -12.12 13.49
C GLU A 272 -20.95 -12.74 14.68
N ARG A 273 -21.91 -11.99 15.26
CA ARG A 273 -22.69 -12.40 16.45
C ARG A 273 -21.84 -12.88 17.65
N GLY A 274 -20.71 -12.21 17.89
CA GLY A 274 -19.81 -12.53 19.00
C GLY A 274 -18.87 -13.72 18.77
N THR A 275 -18.84 -14.28 17.57
CA THR A 275 -17.95 -15.40 17.20
C THR A 275 -17.06 -15.00 16.04
N VAL A 276 -15.76 -15.27 16.15
CA VAL A 276 -14.81 -15.04 15.05
C VAL A 276 -15.13 -16.00 13.91
N LYS A 277 -15.43 -15.44 12.74
CA LYS A 277 -15.74 -16.22 11.55
C LYS A 277 -14.43 -16.78 10.98
N LYS A 278 -14.20 -18.08 11.14
CA LYS A 278 -13.04 -18.76 10.56
C LYS A 278 -13.32 -19.09 9.09
N ILE A 279 -12.82 -18.23 8.20
CA ILE A 279 -12.85 -18.44 6.75
C ILE A 279 -11.40 -18.54 6.29
N ASP A 280 -11.09 -19.58 5.52
CA ASP A 280 -9.76 -19.72 4.93
C ASP A 280 -9.60 -18.72 3.77
N ILE A 281 -8.61 -17.84 3.89
CA ILE A 281 -8.28 -16.85 2.86
C ILE A 281 -7.90 -17.54 1.54
N ASN A 282 -7.28 -18.72 1.61
CA ASN A 282 -6.90 -19.47 0.42
C ASN A 282 -8.12 -19.90 -0.38
N ASP A 283 -9.20 -20.28 0.30
CA ASP A 283 -10.47 -20.62 -0.33
C ASP A 283 -11.06 -19.43 -1.10
N LEU A 284 -10.93 -18.21 -0.56
CA LEU A 284 -11.40 -16.99 -1.24
C LEU A 284 -10.52 -16.63 -2.44
N ARG A 285 -9.21 -16.86 -2.35
CA ARG A 285 -8.27 -16.65 -3.46
C ARG A 285 -8.47 -17.67 -4.58
N ASP A 286 -8.83 -18.92 -4.25
CA ASP A 286 -9.11 -19.96 -5.25
C ASP A 286 -10.43 -19.73 -5.99
N GLU A 287 -11.41 -19.03 -5.39
CA GLU A 287 -12.63 -18.60 -6.07
C GLU A 287 -12.36 -17.58 -7.20
N ALA A 288 -11.31 -16.73 -7.06
CA ALA A 288 -11.03 -15.64 -7.98
C ALA A 288 -9.51 -15.44 -8.13
N ARG A 289 -8.87 -16.27 -8.96
CA ARG A 289 -7.39 -16.27 -9.17
C ARG A 289 -6.86 -15.05 -9.92
N ASP A 290 -7.72 -14.33 -10.60
CA ASP A 290 -7.43 -13.10 -11.33
C ASP A 290 -7.80 -11.82 -10.55
N GLU A 291 -8.14 -11.96 -9.27
CA GLU A 291 -8.50 -10.84 -8.41
C GLU A 291 -7.36 -9.82 -8.30
N GLY A 292 -7.69 -8.55 -8.36
CA GLY A 292 -6.71 -7.47 -8.38
C GLY A 292 -6.13 -7.15 -9.75
N MET A 293 -6.43 -7.92 -10.81
CA MET A 293 -5.98 -7.60 -12.16
C MET A 293 -6.76 -6.43 -12.78
N THR A 294 -7.96 -6.16 -12.29
CA THR A 294 -8.83 -5.07 -12.71
C THR A 294 -9.22 -4.19 -11.52
N GLY A 295 -9.97 -3.13 -11.78
CA GLY A 295 -10.44 -2.20 -10.75
C GLY A 295 -9.76 -0.84 -10.77
N ILE A 296 -9.99 -0.06 -9.73
CA ILE A 296 -9.50 1.32 -9.64
C ILE A 296 -7.99 1.36 -9.39
N SER A 297 -7.30 2.14 -10.22
CA SER A 297 -5.83 2.32 -10.12
C SER A 297 -5.44 3.32 -9.04
N THR A 298 -4.21 3.21 -8.54
CA THR A 298 -3.60 4.17 -7.63
C THR A 298 -3.63 5.61 -8.18
N ARG A 299 -3.42 5.78 -9.50
CA ARG A 299 -3.48 7.10 -10.15
C ARG A 299 -4.89 7.72 -10.10
N PHE A 300 -5.92 6.89 -10.19
CA PHE A 300 -7.30 7.36 -10.07
C PHE A 300 -7.54 7.94 -8.67
N ILE A 301 -7.10 7.26 -7.63
CA ILE A 301 -7.23 7.73 -6.25
C ILE A 301 -6.43 9.04 -6.03
N MET A 302 -5.18 9.09 -6.48
CA MET A 302 -4.37 10.31 -6.32
C MET A 302 -4.98 11.52 -7.01
N LYS A 303 -5.58 11.35 -8.19
CA LYS A 303 -6.34 12.43 -8.85
C LYS A 303 -7.56 12.89 -8.03
N ALA A 304 -8.22 11.97 -7.32
CA ALA A 304 -9.33 12.35 -6.45
C ALA A 304 -8.84 13.12 -5.21
N VAL A 305 -7.67 12.74 -4.66
CA VAL A 305 -7.01 13.50 -3.57
C VAL A 305 -6.67 14.92 -4.02
N ASP A 306 -6.06 15.06 -5.19
CA ASP A 306 -5.72 16.37 -5.77
C ASP A 306 -6.97 17.22 -6.03
N ALA A 307 -8.05 16.61 -6.53
CA ALA A 307 -9.33 17.29 -6.75
C ALA A 307 -9.97 17.73 -5.43
N ALA A 308 -10.00 16.86 -4.42
CA ALA A 308 -10.54 17.19 -3.10
C ALA A 308 -9.78 18.33 -2.43
N LEU A 309 -8.45 18.36 -2.59
CA LEU A 309 -7.61 19.44 -2.07
C LEU A 309 -7.88 20.76 -2.81
N SER A 310 -7.98 20.71 -4.14
CA SER A 310 -8.22 21.90 -4.98
C SER A 310 -9.59 22.52 -4.74
N ASP A 311 -10.60 21.72 -4.42
CA ASP A 311 -11.94 22.16 -4.09
C ASP A 311 -12.05 22.66 -2.63
N SER A 312 -11.01 22.44 -1.80
CA SER A 312 -10.99 22.81 -0.37
C SER A 312 -10.44 24.23 -0.18
N GLU A 313 -11.29 25.13 0.37
CA GLU A 313 -10.85 26.47 0.79
C GLU A 313 -9.87 26.43 1.99
N LYS A 314 -9.80 25.31 2.71
CA LYS A 314 -9.07 25.13 3.96
C LYS A 314 -7.75 24.36 3.80
N ASN A 315 -7.34 24.07 2.59
CA ASN A 315 -6.13 23.30 2.29
C ASN A 315 -6.05 21.97 3.07
N MET A 316 -7.17 21.26 3.12
CA MET A 316 -7.26 19.95 3.77
C MET A 316 -8.09 18.97 2.94
N VAL A 317 -7.79 17.68 3.12
CA VAL A 317 -8.58 16.57 2.56
C VAL A 317 -9.13 15.73 3.71
N THR A 318 -10.44 15.48 3.69
CA THR A 318 -11.16 14.70 4.70
C THR A 318 -11.77 13.44 4.07
N PRO A 319 -12.16 12.43 4.86
CA PRO A 319 -12.88 11.26 4.34
C PRO A 319 -14.17 11.62 3.59
N ILE A 320 -14.79 12.73 3.96
CA ILE A 320 -16.01 13.23 3.31
C ILE A 320 -15.66 13.82 1.94
N SER A 321 -14.69 14.74 1.91
CA SER A 321 -14.28 15.42 0.67
C SER A 321 -13.68 14.44 -0.36
N ILE A 322 -12.88 13.46 0.08
CA ILE A 322 -12.34 12.45 -0.83
C ILE A 322 -13.44 11.54 -1.38
N ARG A 323 -14.41 11.14 -0.58
CA ARG A 323 -15.55 10.36 -1.04
C ARG A 323 -16.36 11.10 -2.11
N ASP A 324 -16.63 12.37 -1.89
CA ASP A 324 -17.39 13.19 -2.84
C ASP A 324 -16.61 13.43 -4.13
N ALA A 325 -15.30 13.64 -4.06
CA ALA A 325 -14.41 13.70 -5.22
C ALA A 325 -14.40 12.38 -6.01
N LEU A 326 -14.33 11.24 -5.31
CA LEU A 326 -14.39 9.91 -5.92
C LEU A 326 -15.73 9.65 -6.59
N ILE A 327 -16.86 10.03 -5.98
CA ILE A 327 -18.20 9.92 -6.60
C ILE A 327 -18.26 10.71 -7.91
N LYS A 328 -17.77 11.96 -7.90
CA LYS A 328 -17.71 12.81 -9.10
C LYS A 328 -16.85 12.16 -10.20
N GLN A 329 -15.65 11.73 -9.82
CA GLN A 329 -14.71 11.13 -10.76
C GLN A 329 -15.19 9.79 -11.34
N VAL A 330 -15.87 8.94 -10.54
CA VAL A 330 -16.48 7.69 -11.01
C VAL A 330 -17.57 7.98 -12.04
N LYS A 331 -18.44 8.98 -11.80
CA LYS A 331 -19.46 9.38 -12.75
C LYS A 331 -18.88 9.88 -14.07
N ASP A 332 -17.77 10.60 -14.01
CA ASP A 332 -17.15 11.24 -15.16
C ASP A 332 -16.27 10.29 -16.00
N GLN A 333 -15.56 9.35 -15.35
CA GLN A 333 -14.51 8.57 -16.01
C GLN A 333 -14.86 7.09 -16.22
N ILE A 334 -15.81 6.52 -15.46
CA ILE A 334 -16.16 5.10 -15.62
C ILE A 334 -17.27 4.97 -16.66
N VAL A 335 -16.90 4.39 -17.81
CA VAL A 335 -17.79 4.26 -18.98
C VAL A 335 -18.73 3.06 -18.85
N VAL A 336 -18.23 1.93 -18.30
CA VAL A 336 -19.02 0.71 -18.14
C VAL A 336 -20.07 0.95 -17.05
N GLU A 337 -21.34 0.82 -17.41
CA GLU A 337 -22.46 1.18 -16.54
C GLU A 337 -22.54 0.30 -15.29
N ASP A 338 -22.31 -1.00 -15.44
CA ASP A 338 -22.35 -1.97 -14.32
C ASP A 338 -21.24 -1.66 -13.30
N ASP A 339 -20.02 -1.40 -13.76
CA ASP A 339 -18.91 -1.01 -12.89
C ASP A 339 -19.17 0.33 -12.21
N ARG A 340 -19.68 1.30 -12.97
CA ARG A 340 -20.02 2.62 -12.45
C ARG A 340 -21.05 2.52 -11.32
N ASN A 341 -22.12 1.75 -11.53
CA ASN A 341 -23.17 1.57 -10.53
C ASN A 341 -22.64 0.84 -9.29
N ARG A 342 -21.84 -0.21 -9.48
CA ARG A 342 -21.17 -0.94 -8.39
C ARG A 342 -20.26 -0.03 -7.56
N TYR A 343 -19.45 0.80 -8.20
CA TYR A 343 -18.54 1.71 -7.50
C TYR A 343 -19.30 2.82 -6.77
N LEU A 344 -20.38 3.33 -7.34
CA LEU A 344 -21.24 4.30 -6.67
C LEU A 344 -21.97 3.71 -5.46
N ASP A 345 -22.37 2.43 -5.50
CA ASP A 345 -22.94 1.73 -4.36
C ASP A 345 -21.89 1.56 -3.24
N PHE A 346 -20.65 1.18 -3.58
CA PHE A 346 -19.56 1.13 -2.60
C PHE A 346 -19.34 2.48 -1.91
N LEU A 347 -19.25 3.57 -2.66
CA LEU A 347 -19.01 4.90 -2.13
C LEU A 347 -20.21 5.47 -1.35
N GLY A 348 -21.42 5.25 -1.88
CA GLY A 348 -22.65 5.83 -1.34
C GLY A 348 -23.23 5.08 -0.14
N LYS A 349 -22.98 3.76 -0.05
CA LYS A 349 -23.54 2.89 0.99
C LYS A 349 -22.46 2.20 1.81
N THR A 350 -21.74 1.25 1.20
CA THR A 350 -20.82 0.36 1.96
C THR A 350 -19.77 1.14 2.74
N LEU A 351 -19.07 2.06 2.09
CA LEU A 351 -18.03 2.87 2.73
C LEU A 351 -18.59 3.99 3.60
N HIS A 352 -19.76 4.50 3.24
CA HIS A 352 -20.44 5.46 4.09
C HIS A 352 -20.78 4.85 5.45
N ASP A 353 -21.40 3.67 5.45
CA ASP A 353 -21.78 2.97 6.67
C ASP A 353 -20.56 2.53 7.47
N GLU A 354 -19.50 2.01 6.81
CA GLU A 354 -18.27 1.63 7.49
C GLU A 354 -17.55 2.83 8.10
N TYR A 355 -17.50 3.96 7.41
CA TYR A 355 -16.92 5.18 7.95
C TYR A 355 -17.73 5.71 9.14
N LEU A 356 -19.06 5.64 9.09
CA LEU A 356 -19.90 5.96 10.24
C LEU A 356 -19.62 5.06 11.44
N ASN A 357 -19.39 3.76 11.24
CA ASN A 357 -19.01 2.83 12.31
C ASN A 357 -17.65 3.18 12.95
N ILE A 358 -16.68 3.63 12.14
CA ILE A 358 -15.39 4.12 12.64
C ILE A 358 -15.61 5.38 13.49
N LEU A 359 -16.32 6.36 12.95
CA LEU A 359 -16.59 7.61 13.62
C LEU A 359 -17.38 7.46 14.91
N GLU A 360 -18.37 6.57 14.92
CA GLU A 360 -19.15 6.30 16.14
C GLU A 360 -18.24 5.85 17.29
N LYS A 361 -17.29 4.95 17.00
CA LYS A 361 -16.33 4.47 18.00
C LYS A 361 -15.39 5.58 18.48
N GLU A 362 -14.84 6.38 17.55
CA GLU A 362 -13.91 7.46 17.91
C GLU A 362 -14.59 8.60 18.66
N ILE A 363 -15.73 9.07 18.17
CA ILE A 363 -16.47 10.14 18.83
C ILE A 363 -16.99 9.69 20.19
N THR A 364 -17.43 8.42 20.30
CA THR A 364 -17.82 7.85 21.60
C THR A 364 -16.65 7.87 22.59
N LYS A 365 -15.46 7.43 22.15
CA LYS A 365 -14.27 7.47 23.02
C LYS A 365 -13.86 8.90 23.38
N ALA A 366 -13.83 9.81 22.41
CA ALA A 366 -13.51 11.22 22.66
C ALA A 366 -14.55 11.88 23.60
N PHE A 367 -15.81 11.50 23.46
CA PHE A 367 -16.89 11.95 24.35
C PHE A 367 -16.71 11.43 25.78
N VAL A 368 -16.39 10.12 25.93
CA VAL A 368 -16.15 9.51 27.24
C VAL A 368 -14.92 10.13 27.89
N SER A 369 -13.86 10.37 27.15
CA SER A 369 -12.65 11.07 27.63
C SER A 369 -12.97 12.50 28.15
N ALA A 370 -13.76 13.27 27.41
CA ALA A 370 -14.25 14.61 27.84
C ALA A 370 -15.19 14.55 29.04
N TYR A 371 -15.67 13.36 29.42
CA TYR A 371 -16.54 13.14 30.58
C TYR A 371 -15.88 12.29 31.68
N ASP A 372 -14.57 12.25 31.70
CA ASP A 372 -13.78 11.40 32.60
C ASP A 372 -14.15 11.66 34.08
N GLU A 373 -14.36 12.91 34.47
CA GLU A 373 -14.86 13.26 35.81
C GLU A 373 -16.25 12.66 36.10
N GLN A 374 -17.13 12.61 35.12
CA GLN A 374 -18.46 12.01 35.28
C GLN A 374 -18.40 10.48 35.31
N ALA A 375 -17.52 9.89 34.48
CA ALA A 375 -17.27 8.45 34.50
C ALA A 375 -16.71 8.01 35.86
N GLU A 376 -15.75 8.76 36.40
CA GLU A 376 -15.17 8.53 37.72
C GLU A 376 -16.22 8.72 38.85
N ALA A 377 -17.05 9.75 38.75
CA ALA A 377 -18.14 9.96 39.70
C ALA A 377 -19.19 8.83 39.66
N LEU A 378 -19.59 8.39 38.46
CA LEU A 378 -20.49 7.24 38.30
C LEU A 378 -19.88 5.95 38.85
N PHE A 379 -18.60 5.74 38.59
CA PHE A 379 -17.85 4.59 39.05
C PHE A 379 -17.76 4.55 40.57
N ASN A 380 -17.31 5.63 41.19
CA ASN A 380 -17.18 5.70 42.63
C ASN A 380 -18.55 5.55 43.33
N ASN A 381 -19.59 6.25 42.82
CA ASN A 381 -20.92 6.11 43.34
C ASN A 381 -21.47 4.67 43.18
N TYR A 382 -21.21 4.03 42.03
CA TYR A 382 -21.60 2.62 41.85
C TYR A 382 -20.89 1.68 42.83
N LEU A 383 -19.57 1.87 43.05
CA LEU A 383 -18.80 1.07 43.99
C LEU A 383 -19.29 1.25 45.44
N ASP A 384 -19.57 2.48 45.89
CA ASP A 384 -20.06 2.75 47.21
C ASP A 384 -21.39 2.02 47.47
N HIS A 385 -22.31 2.08 46.50
CA HIS A 385 -23.57 1.36 46.57
C HIS A 385 -23.43 -0.16 46.47
N ALA A 386 -22.54 -0.65 45.60
CA ALA A 386 -22.33 -2.09 45.43
C ALA A 386 -21.63 -2.72 46.66
N GLU A 387 -20.65 -2.01 47.26
CA GLU A 387 -20.02 -2.43 48.49
C GLU A 387 -21.00 -2.46 49.66
N ALA A 388 -21.79 -1.43 49.81
CA ALA A 388 -22.82 -1.38 50.85
C ALA A 388 -23.87 -2.47 50.67
N TYR A 389 -24.29 -2.76 49.44
CA TYR A 389 -25.23 -3.83 49.14
C TYR A 389 -24.68 -5.22 49.52
N VAL A 390 -23.42 -5.51 49.13
CA VAL A 390 -22.76 -6.80 49.40
C VAL A 390 -22.53 -7.00 50.90
N ASN A 391 -22.17 -5.92 51.61
CA ASN A 391 -21.88 -5.95 53.06
C ASN A 391 -23.12 -5.74 53.95
N MET A 392 -24.32 -5.59 53.37
CA MET A 392 -25.57 -5.23 54.10
C MET A 392 -25.39 -3.98 54.97
N ALA A 393 -24.68 -2.98 54.44
CA ALA A 393 -24.38 -1.72 55.10
C ALA A 393 -25.16 -0.54 54.48
N THR A 394 -25.02 0.65 55.06
CA THR A 394 -25.57 1.91 54.53
C THR A 394 -24.50 2.66 53.73
N VAL A 395 -24.91 3.47 52.77
CA VAL A 395 -24.08 4.43 52.04
C VAL A 395 -24.22 5.79 52.67
N LYS A 396 -23.11 6.49 52.84
CA LYS A 396 -23.12 7.87 53.32
C LYS A 396 -23.28 8.80 52.12
N ASP A 397 -24.41 9.50 52.05
CA ASP A 397 -24.68 10.49 51.01
C ASP A 397 -23.66 11.63 51.07
N SER A 398 -23.00 11.91 49.96
CA SER A 398 -21.91 12.91 49.87
C SER A 398 -22.39 14.34 50.04
N VAL A 399 -23.70 14.63 49.89
CA VAL A 399 -24.28 15.97 49.96
C VAL A 399 -24.95 16.23 51.31
N THR A 400 -25.75 15.25 51.77
CA THR A 400 -26.54 15.42 53.03
C THR A 400 -25.83 14.85 54.25
N ASN A 401 -24.77 14.05 54.10
CA ASN A 401 -24.11 13.26 55.14
C ASN A 401 -25.03 12.28 55.91
N GLU A 402 -26.23 12.00 55.38
CA GLU A 402 -27.16 11.02 55.95
C GLU A 402 -26.79 9.60 55.49
N GLU A 403 -27.07 8.62 56.34
CA GLU A 403 -26.91 7.21 55.98
C GLU A 403 -28.16 6.72 55.28
N ILE A 404 -28.00 6.32 54.01
CA ILE A 404 -29.08 5.82 53.14
C ILE A 404 -28.88 4.36 52.76
N ALA A 405 -29.96 3.67 52.47
CA ALA A 405 -29.86 2.30 51.89
C ALA A 405 -29.26 2.36 50.49
N PRO A 406 -28.56 1.29 50.06
CA PRO A 406 -28.03 1.21 48.68
C PRO A 406 -29.14 1.44 47.63
N ASP A 407 -28.88 2.33 46.67
CA ASP A 407 -29.82 2.57 45.57
C ASP A 407 -29.72 1.51 44.49
N GLU A 408 -30.61 0.51 44.61
CA GLU A 408 -30.68 -0.57 43.65
C GLU A 408 -31.08 -0.13 42.25
N ASN A 409 -31.96 0.89 42.13
CA ASN A 409 -32.39 1.40 40.83
C ASN A 409 -31.24 2.07 40.07
N PHE A 410 -30.39 2.81 40.82
CA PHE A 410 -29.18 3.40 40.23
C PHE A 410 -28.24 2.32 39.73
N MET A 411 -27.90 1.29 40.52
CA MET A 411 -27.03 0.19 40.12
C MET A 411 -27.60 -0.55 38.91
N GLU A 412 -28.90 -0.89 38.95
CA GLU A 412 -29.59 -1.56 37.84
C GLU A 412 -29.56 -0.76 36.54
N SER A 413 -29.65 0.56 36.62
CA SER A 413 -29.58 1.44 35.43
C SER A 413 -28.25 1.40 34.71
N ILE A 414 -27.19 0.99 35.39
CA ILE A 414 -25.83 0.76 34.83
C ILE A 414 -25.69 -0.68 34.34
N GLU A 415 -26.08 -1.65 35.17
CA GLU A 415 -25.99 -3.10 34.88
C GLU A 415 -26.80 -3.51 33.65
N GLN A 416 -27.96 -2.91 33.42
CA GLN A 416 -28.79 -3.16 32.23
C GLN A 416 -28.13 -2.75 30.92
N GLN A 417 -27.18 -1.82 30.94
CA GLN A 417 -26.48 -1.38 29.73
C GLN A 417 -25.62 -2.50 29.09
N ILE A 418 -25.20 -3.46 29.90
CA ILE A 418 -24.43 -4.64 29.46
C ILE A 418 -25.26 -5.93 29.56
N GLY A 419 -26.59 -5.80 29.65
CA GLY A 419 -27.50 -6.94 29.63
C GLY A 419 -27.55 -7.75 30.93
N ILE A 420 -27.02 -7.25 32.03
CA ILE A 420 -27.08 -7.91 33.35
C ILE A 420 -28.45 -7.66 33.98
N THR A 421 -29.23 -8.72 34.12
CA THR A 421 -30.61 -8.69 34.64
C THR A 421 -30.88 -9.86 35.57
N GLY A 422 -31.91 -9.76 36.42
CA GLY A 422 -32.35 -10.88 37.28
C GLY A 422 -31.28 -11.28 38.32
N THR A 423 -31.10 -12.57 38.54
CA THR A 423 -30.17 -13.17 39.53
C THR A 423 -28.68 -12.92 39.22
N SER A 424 -28.35 -12.54 37.98
CA SER A 424 -26.95 -12.23 37.59
C SER A 424 -26.42 -10.92 38.21
N LYS A 425 -27.30 -10.04 38.68
CA LYS A 425 -26.93 -8.75 39.31
C LYS A 425 -26.16 -8.97 40.60
N GLU A 426 -26.62 -9.88 41.46
CA GLU A 426 -25.99 -10.14 42.76
C GLU A 426 -24.53 -10.65 42.54
N ASN A 427 -24.37 -11.61 41.63
CA ASN A 427 -23.03 -12.13 41.31
C ASN A 427 -22.12 -11.05 40.77
N PHE A 428 -22.62 -10.19 39.87
CA PHE A 428 -21.84 -9.11 39.29
C PHE A 428 -21.36 -8.09 40.35
N ARG A 429 -22.23 -7.73 41.29
CA ARG A 429 -21.89 -6.82 42.42
C ARG A 429 -20.84 -7.44 43.34
N VAL A 430 -20.96 -8.74 43.63
CA VAL A 430 -19.95 -9.49 44.43
C VAL A 430 -18.61 -9.56 43.69
N ASP A 431 -18.63 -9.89 42.39
CA ASP A 431 -17.41 -10.02 41.60
C ASP A 431 -16.65 -8.70 41.48
N ILE A 432 -17.33 -7.61 41.23
CA ILE A 432 -16.73 -6.26 41.19
C ILE A 432 -16.10 -5.91 42.55
N THR A 433 -16.86 -6.06 43.64
CA THR A 433 -16.38 -5.72 44.96
C THR A 433 -15.13 -6.55 45.30
N ALA A 434 -15.16 -7.86 45.05
CA ALA A 434 -14.01 -8.74 45.29
C ALA A 434 -12.78 -8.37 44.42
N PHE A 435 -13.00 -8.02 43.16
CA PHE A 435 -11.94 -7.59 42.25
C PHE A 435 -11.27 -6.29 42.73
N MET A 436 -12.06 -5.28 43.11
CA MET A 436 -11.57 -3.99 43.59
C MET A 436 -10.79 -4.15 44.88
N PHE A 437 -11.28 -4.94 45.84
CA PHE A 437 -10.53 -5.26 47.07
C PHE A 437 -9.22 -5.94 46.80
N SER A 438 -9.19 -6.88 45.82
CA SER A 438 -7.95 -7.55 45.42
C SER A 438 -6.91 -6.58 44.88
N LYS A 439 -7.31 -5.58 44.07
CA LYS A 439 -6.42 -4.55 43.52
C LYS A 439 -5.90 -3.60 44.60
N LEU A 440 -6.80 -3.10 45.44
CA LEU A 440 -6.44 -2.21 46.55
C LEU A 440 -5.43 -2.89 47.51
N ARG A 441 -5.61 -4.16 47.82
CA ARG A 441 -4.65 -4.94 48.66
C ARG A 441 -3.27 -5.06 48.03
N ARG A 442 -3.14 -4.97 46.69
CA ARG A 442 -1.86 -4.96 45.98
C ARG A 442 -1.25 -3.56 45.86
N GLY A 443 -1.94 -2.53 46.38
CA GLY A 443 -1.50 -1.13 46.26
C GLY A 443 -1.64 -0.59 44.82
N GLU A 444 -2.46 -1.21 43.98
CA GLU A 444 -2.74 -0.74 42.62
C GLU A 444 -3.76 0.39 42.70
N LYS A 445 -3.59 1.40 41.84
CA LYS A 445 -4.60 2.48 41.69
C LYS A 445 -5.85 1.89 41.04
N VAL A 446 -7.01 2.21 41.59
CA VAL A 446 -8.31 1.79 41.07
C VAL A 446 -8.99 3.02 40.49
N ASP A 447 -9.42 2.90 39.23
CA ASP A 447 -10.16 3.92 38.49
C ASP A 447 -11.31 3.24 37.71
N TRP A 448 -12.14 4.04 37.04
CA TRP A 448 -13.29 3.57 36.30
C TRP A 448 -12.94 2.63 35.10
N GLN A 449 -11.69 2.62 34.66
CA GLN A 449 -11.19 1.74 33.59
C GLN A 449 -10.68 0.39 34.11
N SER A 450 -10.58 0.22 35.42
CA SER A 450 -9.92 -0.90 36.07
C SER A 450 -10.65 -2.23 35.90
N TYR A 451 -11.97 -2.23 35.66
CA TYR A 451 -12.80 -3.44 35.48
C TYR A 451 -13.58 -3.36 34.17
N ALA A 452 -13.19 -4.16 33.20
CA ALA A 452 -13.68 -4.06 31.83
C ALA A 452 -15.22 -4.09 31.68
N PRO A 453 -15.98 -4.98 32.36
CA PRO A 453 -17.44 -4.98 32.24
C PRO A 453 -18.11 -3.71 32.80
N LEU A 454 -17.62 -3.18 33.94
CA LEU A 454 -18.16 -1.94 34.50
C LEU A 454 -17.78 -0.72 33.66
N LYS A 455 -16.57 -0.71 33.11
CA LYS A 455 -16.14 0.29 32.12
C LYS A 455 -17.11 0.32 30.95
N GLU A 456 -17.39 -0.82 30.33
CA GLU A 456 -18.35 -0.94 29.22
C GLU A 456 -19.76 -0.47 29.61
N ALA A 457 -20.22 -0.80 30.81
CA ALA A 457 -21.50 -0.35 31.30
C ALA A 457 -21.58 1.18 31.49
N ILE A 458 -20.53 1.79 32.05
CA ILE A 458 -20.42 3.23 32.24
C ILE A 458 -20.32 3.94 30.88
N GLU A 459 -19.46 3.45 29.98
CA GLU A 459 -19.34 3.97 28.60
C GLU A 459 -20.68 3.93 27.87
N THR A 460 -21.40 2.82 27.95
CA THR A 460 -22.72 2.67 27.32
C THR A 460 -23.75 3.59 27.99
N LYS A 461 -23.72 3.74 29.30
CA LYS A 461 -24.59 4.65 30.04
C LYS A 461 -24.35 6.11 29.66
N LEU A 462 -23.09 6.52 29.58
CA LEU A 462 -22.71 7.86 29.16
C LEU A 462 -23.04 8.08 27.67
N THR A 463 -22.87 7.07 26.83
CA THR A 463 -23.17 7.10 25.39
C THR A 463 -24.69 7.13 25.13
N SER A 464 -25.51 6.49 25.96
CA SER A 464 -26.97 6.63 25.86
C SER A 464 -27.43 8.08 26.12
N SER A 465 -26.60 8.87 26.81
CA SER A 465 -26.71 10.33 26.89
C SER A 465 -26.24 11.07 25.64
N VAL A 466 -25.66 10.38 24.64
CA VAL A 466 -25.19 10.91 23.34
C VAL A 466 -26.35 11.42 22.47
N LYS A 467 -27.59 10.99 22.72
CA LYS A 467 -28.77 11.70 22.20
C LYS A 467 -28.79 13.19 22.58
N GLN A 468 -28.03 13.56 23.59
CA GLN A 468 -27.79 14.95 23.93
C GLN A 468 -26.67 15.59 23.08
N ILE A 469 -25.71 14.80 22.51
CA ILE A 469 -24.65 15.36 21.65
C ILE A 469 -25.27 15.99 20.42
N SER A 470 -26.21 15.35 19.76
CA SER A 470 -26.90 15.93 18.61
C SER A 470 -27.53 17.28 18.98
N ARG A 471 -28.02 17.42 20.20
CA ARG A 471 -28.55 18.69 20.73
C ARG A 471 -27.45 19.71 21.08
N ILE A 472 -26.29 19.24 21.51
CA ILE A 472 -25.12 20.09 21.81
C ILE A 472 -24.53 20.62 20.49
N ILE A 473 -24.38 19.77 19.49
CA ILE A 473 -23.80 20.12 18.20
C ILE A 473 -24.77 20.98 17.37
N THR A 474 -26.06 20.64 17.33
CA THR A 474 -27.08 21.43 16.62
C THR A 474 -27.32 22.80 17.24
N LYS A 475 -27.04 22.93 18.54
CA LYS A 475 -27.13 24.19 19.29
C LYS A 475 -25.78 24.87 19.48
N SER A 476 -24.79 24.68 18.63
CA SER A 476 -23.46 25.34 18.70
C SER A 476 -23.52 26.88 18.79
N LYS A 477 -24.73 27.45 18.65
CA LYS A 477 -25.08 28.86 18.96
C LYS A 477 -25.74 29.06 20.33
N SER A 478 -25.83 28.02 21.15
CA SER A 478 -26.44 28.10 22.48
C SER A 478 -25.47 28.73 23.48
N ARG A 479 -25.97 29.66 24.28
CA ARG A 479 -25.24 30.45 25.27
C ARG A 479 -24.82 29.68 26.56
N ASP A 480 -24.92 28.37 26.56
CA ASP A 480 -24.56 27.56 27.74
C ASP A 480 -23.06 27.28 27.76
N LYS A 481 -22.32 28.01 28.59
CA LYS A 481 -20.86 27.92 28.74
C LYS A 481 -20.37 26.51 29.10
N LYS A 482 -21.19 25.73 29.82
CA LYS A 482 -20.83 24.38 30.24
C LYS A 482 -20.86 23.36 29.07
N GLN A 483 -21.82 23.54 28.16
CA GLN A 483 -21.91 22.70 26.94
C GLN A 483 -20.81 23.05 25.93
N GLN A 484 -20.46 24.34 25.84
CA GLN A 484 -19.36 24.79 24.97
C GLN A 484 -18.01 24.26 25.47
N GLY A 485 -17.78 24.23 26.79
CA GLY A 485 -16.57 23.65 27.38
C GLY A 485 -16.39 22.18 26.98
N LYS A 486 -17.43 21.38 27.13
CA LYS A 486 -17.42 19.95 26.78
C LYS A 486 -17.20 19.70 25.28
N TYR A 487 -17.78 20.51 24.41
CA TYR A 487 -17.54 20.43 22.96
C TYR A 487 -16.07 20.71 22.65
N ASN A 488 -15.47 21.73 23.26
CA ASN A 488 -14.07 22.08 23.04
C ASN A 488 -13.13 20.97 23.57
N GLU A 489 -13.43 20.34 24.69
CA GLU A 489 -12.68 19.21 25.23
C GLU A 489 -12.72 18.01 24.25
N MET A 490 -13.90 17.70 23.72
CA MET A 490 -14.04 16.63 22.72
C MET A 490 -13.26 16.92 21.44
N VAL A 491 -13.30 18.17 20.93
CA VAL A 491 -12.49 18.60 19.79
C VAL A 491 -11.00 18.45 20.11
N GLN A 492 -10.58 18.87 21.31
CA GLN A 492 -9.18 18.75 21.73
C GLN A 492 -8.73 17.29 21.82
N THR A 493 -9.56 16.39 22.34
CA THR A 493 -9.27 14.94 22.37
C THR A 493 -9.09 14.38 20.96
N LEU A 494 -9.93 14.78 19.99
CA LEU A 494 -9.78 14.36 18.59
C LEU A 494 -8.46 14.88 17.98
N ILE A 495 -8.03 16.07 18.36
CA ILE A 495 -6.75 16.62 17.91
C ILE A 495 -5.58 15.85 18.51
N ASP A 496 -5.58 15.68 19.83
CA ASP A 496 -4.43 15.16 20.58
C ASP A 496 -4.25 13.64 20.42
N GLU A 497 -5.34 12.88 20.38
CA GLU A 497 -5.30 11.42 20.35
C GLU A 497 -5.42 10.83 18.93
N TYR A 498 -6.15 11.51 18.02
CA TYR A 498 -6.47 10.97 16.70
C TYR A 498 -5.80 11.72 15.55
N GLY A 499 -5.14 12.86 15.80
CA GLY A 499 -4.39 13.60 14.79
C GLY A 499 -5.25 14.45 13.84
N TYR A 500 -6.48 14.79 14.24
CA TYR A 500 -7.28 15.79 13.54
C TYR A 500 -6.68 17.20 13.73
N ASN A 501 -6.98 18.12 12.83
CA ASN A 501 -6.87 19.55 13.13
C ASN A 501 -8.22 20.10 13.60
N GLU A 502 -8.28 21.33 14.09
CA GLU A 502 -9.50 21.94 14.61
C GLU A 502 -10.65 21.91 13.59
N GLU A 503 -10.34 22.22 12.33
CA GLU A 503 -11.33 22.29 11.26
C GLU A 503 -11.86 20.93 10.84
N SER A 504 -10.98 19.93 10.72
CA SER A 504 -11.37 18.55 10.37
C SER A 504 -12.12 17.86 11.52
N ALA A 505 -11.75 18.12 12.77
CA ALA A 505 -12.46 17.63 13.95
C ALA A 505 -13.90 18.19 14.00
N GLU A 506 -14.06 19.50 13.78
CA GLU A 506 -15.40 20.09 13.71
C GLU A 506 -16.25 19.54 12.58
N GLU A 507 -15.65 19.33 11.37
CA GLU A 507 -16.35 18.76 10.22
C GLU A 507 -16.85 17.35 10.52
N VAL A 508 -16.00 16.52 11.08
CA VAL A 508 -16.30 15.12 11.43
C VAL A 508 -17.39 15.04 12.50
N ILE A 509 -17.32 15.86 13.54
CA ILE A 509 -18.35 15.92 14.58
C ILE A 509 -19.70 16.34 13.98
N LYS A 510 -19.73 17.36 13.14
CA LYS A 510 -20.95 17.81 12.45
C LYS A 510 -21.51 16.72 11.52
N PHE A 511 -20.65 16.03 10.80
CA PHE A 511 -21.03 14.92 9.92
C PHE A 511 -21.64 13.76 10.71
N ALA A 512 -21.01 13.34 11.78
CA ALA A 512 -21.51 12.29 12.66
C ALA A 512 -22.86 12.65 13.28
N ALA A 513 -23.02 13.88 13.78
CA ALA A 513 -24.28 14.36 14.33
C ALA A 513 -25.44 14.31 13.33
N ASN A 514 -25.14 14.59 12.06
CA ASN A 514 -26.15 14.58 11.01
C ASN A 514 -26.52 13.19 10.51
N ASN A 515 -25.65 12.19 10.66
CA ASN A 515 -25.83 10.87 10.07
C ASN A 515 -26.06 9.76 11.12
N LEU A 516 -25.42 9.82 12.30
CA LEU A 516 -25.57 8.80 13.34
C LEU A 516 -26.78 9.02 14.25
N TRP A 517 -27.17 10.29 14.51
CA TRP A 517 -28.11 10.60 15.58
C TRP A 517 -29.35 11.40 15.14
N ARG A 518 -29.68 11.38 13.84
CA ARG A 518 -30.82 12.11 13.28
C ARG A 518 -32.20 11.54 13.66
N ASP A 519 -32.29 10.21 13.87
CA ASP A 519 -33.55 9.47 14.04
C ASP A 519 -33.75 8.90 15.45
N SER A 520 -33.06 9.44 16.46
CA SER A 520 -33.19 8.97 17.85
C SER A 520 -33.87 9.97 18.76
#